data_344aaea3e4299185d72e8769f7e96370
#
_entry.id   344aaea3e4299185d72e8769f7e96370
#
_cell.length_a   1.000
_cell.length_b   1.000
_cell.length_c   1.000
_cell.angle_alpha   90.00
_cell.angle_beta   90.00
_cell.angle_gamma   90.00
#
_symmetry.space_group_name_H-M   'P 1'
#
loop_
_entity.id
_entity.type
_entity.pdbx_description
1 polymer ?
#
loop_
_entity_poly.entity_id
_entity_poly.type
_entity_poly.pdbx_seq_one_letter_code
_entity_poly.pdbx_strand_id
1 'polypeptide(L)'
;MYRKDSEGWLKHADFIVLDMICLQLAYVLAYAISGYGFNPYETIIYRNMAVFLELADLVMIFAYGTMKSVLKRGYYRDFVVTLNHAIMVGALAVLYLFLLQEGQDFSRLTLMLTIIIYLVMTYIVRELWKKLLRKQMKDGGERKLLIVTSEDVAEQVVLNMQENNYARFSLAGVAVIDADWTGREIHGVPVVANEETAAMYVCQEWIDEVLIVVSEVLPYPSELIEQLSETGVTIH
;
A
#
# COMPACT_ATOMS: atom_id res chain seq x y z
N MET A 1 -15.95 -6.22 8.02
CA MET A 1 -16.05 -4.87 8.61
C MET A 1 -14.66 -4.41 8.95
N TYR A 2 -14.04 -3.59 8.08
CA TYR A 2 -12.66 -3.11 8.25
C TYR A 2 -12.66 -2.04 9.34
N ARG A 3 -11.98 -2.29 10.45
CA ARG A 3 -12.04 -1.43 11.65
C ARG A 3 -11.22 -0.16 11.40
N LYS A 4 -11.88 1.00 11.41
CA LYS A 4 -11.36 2.33 11.07
C LYS A 4 -10.30 2.86 12.08
N ASP A 5 -10.23 2.32 13.30
CA ASP A 5 -9.53 2.94 14.44
C ASP A 5 -8.36 2.15 15.04
N SER A 6 -7.79 1.17 14.35
CA SER A 6 -6.60 0.49 14.88
C SER A 6 -5.33 1.07 14.25
N GLU A 7 -4.65 1.95 14.95
CA GLU A 7 -3.26 2.30 14.73
C GLU A 7 -2.37 1.10 15.09
N GLY A 8 -2.32 0.08 14.25
CA GLY A 8 -1.50 -1.08 14.55
C GLY A 8 -1.31 -2.01 13.36
N TRP A 9 -0.29 -2.84 13.44
CA TRP A 9 0.06 -3.91 12.50
C TRP A 9 -1.12 -4.87 12.21
N LEU A 10 -2.07 -5.03 13.14
CA LEU A 10 -3.32 -5.80 12.98
C LEU A 10 -4.22 -5.27 11.85
N LYS A 11 -4.09 -4.01 11.45
CA LYS A 11 -4.88 -3.43 10.36
C LYS A 11 -4.54 -4.04 8.99
N HIS A 12 -3.38 -4.65 8.87
CA HIS A 12 -2.86 -5.22 7.62
C HIS A 12 -2.48 -6.70 7.76
N ALA A 13 -3.07 -7.40 8.75
CA ALA A 13 -2.82 -8.82 8.98
C ALA A 13 -3.19 -9.69 7.77
N ASP A 14 -4.20 -9.26 7.00
CA ASP A 14 -4.60 -9.87 5.73
C ASP A 14 -3.45 -9.93 4.72
N PHE A 15 -2.67 -8.84 4.58
CA PHE A 15 -1.50 -8.81 3.70
C PHE A 15 -0.35 -9.69 4.21
N ILE A 16 -0.16 -9.78 5.53
CA ILE A 16 0.85 -10.68 6.13
C ILE A 16 0.52 -12.14 5.79
N VAL A 17 -0.73 -12.55 5.98
CA VAL A 17 -1.18 -13.90 5.66
C VAL A 17 -1.04 -14.20 4.16
N LEU A 18 -1.36 -13.23 3.30
CA LEU A 18 -1.19 -13.38 1.86
C LEU A 18 0.29 -13.56 1.47
N ASP A 19 1.20 -12.79 2.08
CA ASP A 19 2.63 -12.91 1.82
C ASP A 19 3.16 -14.30 2.22
N MET A 20 2.80 -14.78 3.41
CA MET A 20 3.15 -16.13 3.87
C MET A 20 2.66 -17.21 2.91
N ILE A 21 1.40 -17.13 2.46
CA ILE A 21 0.84 -18.07 1.48
C ILE A 21 1.61 -17.99 0.16
N CYS A 22 1.89 -16.79 -0.34
CA CYS A 22 2.66 -16.58 -1.56
C CYS A 22 4.07 -17.18 -1.45
N LEU A 23 4.73 -17.00 -0.30
CA LEU A 23 6.08 -17.53 -0.07
C LEU A 23 6.11 -19.06 -0.11
N GLN A 24 5.16 -19.73 0.58
CA GLN A 24 5.08 -21.19 0.56
C GLN A 24 4.73 -21.74 -0.82
N LEU A 25 3.79 -21.10 -1.52
CA LEU A 25 3.45 -21.50 -2.89
C LEU A 25 4.65 -21.31 -3.84
N ALA A 26 5.37 -20.19 -3.72
CA ALA A 26 6.57 -19.93 -4.50
C ALA A 26 7.64 -20.98 -4.23
N TYR A 27 7.81 -21.37 -2.97
CA TYR A 27 8.77 -22.39 -2.58
C TYR A 27 8.44 -23.77 -3.16
N VAL A 28 7.18 -24.21 -3.07
CA VAL A 28 6.72 -25.48 -3.66
C VAL A 28 6.87 -25.46 -5.18
N LEU A 29 6.51 -24.37 -5.85
CA LEU A 29 6.66 -24.22 -7.29
C LEU A 29 8.14 -24.26 -7.71
N ALA A 30 9.00 -23.54 -7.00
CA ALA A 30 10.44 -23.53 -7.26
C ALA A 30 11.06 -24.94 -7.11
N TYR A 31 10.65 -25.67 -6.09
CA TYR A 31 11.07 -27.05 -5.85
C TYR A 31 10.64 -27.98 -7.00
N ALA A 32 9.39 -27.85 -7.45
CA ALA A 32 8.86 -28.63 -8.57
C ALA A 32 9.58 -28.31 -9.88
N ILE A 33 9.82 -27.03 -10.18
CA ILE A 33 10.55 -26.59 -11.39
C ILE A 33 12.00 -27.08 -11.37
N SER A 34 12.61 -27.17 -10.18
CA SER A 34 13.98 -27.69 -10.02
C SER A 34 14.08 -29.22 -10.22
N GLY A 35 12.98 -29.90 -10.47
CA GLY A 35 12.95 -31.32 -10.81
C GLY A 35 12.93 -32.29 -9.61
N TYR A 36 12.70 -31.78 -8.40
CA TYR A 36 12.65 -32.58 -7.18
C TYR A 36 11.27 -33.14 -6.82
N GLY A 37 10.22 -32.86 -7.62
CA GLY A 37 8.83 -33.22 -7.33
C GLY A 37 8.02 -32.12 -6.72
N PHE A 38 6.83 -32.44 -6.17
CA PHE A 38 5.89 -31.43 -5.67
C PHE A 38 5.89 -31.25 -4.13
N ASN A 39 6.59 -32.12 -3.40
CA ASN A 39 6.56 -32.10 -1.95
C ASN A 39 7.95 -31.81 -1.34
N PRO A 40 8.29 -30.53 -1.09
CA PRO A 40 9.58 -30.18 -0.48
C PRO A 40 9.68 -30.58 1.00
N TYR A 41 8.58 -30.93 1.65
CA TYR A 41 8.54 -31.19 3.09
C TYR A 41 8.98 -32.61 3.49
N GLU A 42 9.19 -33.51 2.54
CA GLU A 42 9.70 -34.87 2.78
C GLU A 42 11.17 -34.89 3.20
N THR A 43 11.95 -33.98 2.61
CA THR A 43 13.39 -33.88 2.90
C THR A 43 13.60 -32.88 4.05
N ILE A 44 14.33 -33.28 5.09
CA ILE A 44 14.56 -32.49 6.30
C ILE A 44 15.12 -31.09 5.97
N ILE A 45 16.12 -31.00 5.09
CA ILE A 45 16.78 -29.74 4.70
C ILE A 45 15.77 -28.76 4.08
N TYR A 46 14.96 -29.24 3.12
CA TYR A 46 13.97 -28.39 2.46
C TYR A 46 12.82 -28.01 3.37
N ARG A 47 12.40 -28.91 4.27
CA ARG A 47 11.39 -28.59 5.30
C ARG A 47 11.88 -27.53 6.28
N ASN A 48 13.12 -27.65 6.77
CA ASN A 48 13.71 -26.65 7.66
C ASN A 48 13.84 -25.30 6.97
N MET A 49 14.24 -25.29 5.68
CA MET A 49 14.30 -24.06 4.89
C MET A 49 12.92 -23.42 4.71
N ALA A 50 11.86 -24.21 4.48
CA ALA A 50 10.51 -23.70 4.38
C ALA A 50 10.08 -22.97 5.65
N VAL A 51 10.31 -23.56 6.82
CA VAL A 51 10.02 -22.91 8.12
C VAL A 51 10.89 -21.69 8.34
N PHE A 52 12.17 -21.75 7.99
CA PHE A 52 13.07 -20.61 8.13
C PHE A 52 12.65 -19.44 7.25
N LEU A 53 12.25 -19.68 6.01
CA LEU A 53 11.78 -18.63 5.09
C LEU A 53 10.56 -17.90 5.67
N GLU A 54 9.59 -18.61 6.25
CA GLU A 54 8.44 -18.00 6.91
C GLU A 54 8.84 -17.14 8.11
N LEU A 55 9.74 -17.64 8.94
CA LEU A 55 10.25 -16.88 10.09
C LEU A 55 11.01 -15.63 9.62
N ALA A 56 11.86 -15.77 8.59
CA ALA A 56 12.59 -14.65 8.01
C ALA A 56 11.64 -13.61 7.44
N ASP A 57 10.60 -14.01 6.72
CA ASP A 57 9.56 -13.13 6.17
C ASP A 57 8.87 -12.33 7.27
N LEU A 58 8.40 -13.00 8.32
CA LEU A 58 7.79 -12.34 9.48
C LEU A 58 8.74 -11.35 10.16
N VAL A 59 9.98 -11.76 10.41
CA VAL A 59 10.99 -10.87 11.02
C VAL A 59 11.19 -9.62 10.17
N MET A 60 11.29 -9.77 8.84
CA MET A 60 11.49 -8.65 7.93
C MET A 60 10.26 -7.75 7.85
N ILE A 61 9.03 -8.30 7.87
CA ILE A 61 7.80 -7.53 7.92
C ILE A 61 7.79 -6.60 9.14
N PHE A 62 8.13 -7.12 10.32
CA PHE A 62 8.12 -6.34 11.55
C PHE A 62 9.30 -5.38 11.67
N ALA A 63 10.51 -5.81 11.29
CA ALA A 63 11.73 -5.01 11.41
C ALA A 63 11.70 -3.77 10.50
N TYR A 64 11.27 -3.93 9.25
CA TYR A 64 11.24 -2.84 8.27
C TYR A 64 9.86 -2.19 8.13
N GLY A 65 8.84 -2.70 8.82
CA GLY A 65 7.49 -2.17 8.73
C GLY A 65 6.97 -2.15 7.28
N THR A 66 7.29 -3.20 6.50
CA THR A 66 6.95 -3.28 5.08
C THR A 66 5.45 -3.15 4.80
N MET A 67 4.61 -3.43 5.80
CA MET A 67 3.15 -3.28 5.73
C MET A 67 2.65 -1.88 6.10
N LYS A 68 3.53 -0.98 6.59
CA LYS A 68 3.09 0.39 6.86
C LYS A 68 2.61 1.04 5.57
N SER A 69 1.39 1.56 5.59
CA SER A 69 0.78 2.26 4.46
C SER A 69 0.71 1.44 3.15
N VAL A 70 0.65 0.09 3.20
CA VAL A 70 0.62 -0.77 2.01
C VAL A 70 -0.52 -0.38 1.05
N LEU A 71 -1.69 -0.03 1.58
CA LEU A 71 -2.86 0.37 0.80
C LEU A 71 -2.71 1.76 0.13
N LYS A 72 -1.75 2.56 0.59
CA LYS A 72 -1.55 3.97 0.21
C LYS A 72 -0.42 4.14 -0.80
N ARG A 73 0.36 3.08 -1.07
CA ARG A 73 1.49 3.14 -1.99
C ARG A 73 1.02 3.05 -3.43
N GLY A 74 1.59 3.90 -4.29
CA GLY A 74 1.49 3.75 -5.74
C GLY A 74 2.22 2.48 -6.22
N TYR A 75 1.92 2.03 -7.43
CA TYR A 75 2.45 0.79 -8.03
C TYR A 75 3.97 0.68 -7.97
N TYR A 76 4.67 1.75 -8.35
CA TYR A 76 6.14 1.77 -8.37
C TYR A 76 6.74 1.61 -6.98
N ARG A 77 6.26 2.38 -6.01
CA ARG A 77 6.75 2.34 -4.63
C ARG A 77 6.48 0.99 -3.96
N ASP A 78 5.32 0.40 -4.25
CA ASP A 78 5.00 -0.92 -3.74
C ASP A 78 5.89 -2.01 -4.35
N PHE A 79 6.19 -1.92 -5.65
CA PHE A 79 7.16 -2.81 -6.30
C PHE A 79 8.55 -2.71 -5.65
N VAL A 80 9.07 -1.51 -5.45
CA VAL A 80 10.39 -1.30 -4.83
C VAL A 80 10.44 -1.84 -3.40
N VAL A 81 9.40 -1.62 -2.60
CA VAL A 81 9.33 -2.16 -1.23
C VAL A 81 9.27 -3.68 -1.24
N THR A 82 8.46 -4.28 -2.13
CA THR A 82 8.37 -5.74 -2.26
C THR A 82 9.68 -6.35 -2.76
N LEU A 83 10.36 -5.69 -3.70
CA LEU A 83 11.67 -6.11 -4.19
C LEU A 83 12.73 -6.11 -3.06
N ASN A 84 12.82 -5.02 -2.32
CA ASN A 84 13.75 -4.91 -1.19
C ASN A 84 13.46 -5.96 -0.12
N HIS A 85 12.18 -6.18 0.18
CA HIS A 85 11.75 -7.22 1.11
C HIS A 85 12.19 -8.62 0.64
N ALA A 86 11.90 -8.99 -0.60
CA ALA A 86 12.28 -10.28 -1.18
C ALA A 86 13.81 -10.49 -1.19
N ILE A 87 14.59 -9.46 -1.52
CA ILE A 87 16.05 -9.50 -1.46
C ILE A 87 16.54 -9.77 -0.03
N MET A 88 15.96 -9.11 0.96
CA MET A 88 16.36 -9.30 2.36
C MET A 88 16.01 -10.69 2.88
N VAL A 89 14.82 -11.21 2.57
CA VAL A 89 14.44 -12.60 2.90
C VAL A 89 15.40 -13.58 2.23
N GLY A 90 15.75 -13.35 0.95
CA GLY A 90 16.74 -14.16 0.23
C GLY A 90 18.14 -14.11 0.85
N ALA A 91 18.59 -12.92 1.27
CA ALA A 91 19.87 -12.75 1.96
C ALA A 91 19.92 -13.50 3.29
N LEU A 92 18.83 -13.47 4.07
CA LEU A 92 18.72 -14.25 5.30
C LEU A 92 18.75 -15.75 5.03
N ALA A 93 18.09 -16.22 3.96
CA ALA A 93 18.11 -17.63 3.57
C ALA A 93 19.52 -18.09 3.16
N VAL A 94 20.27 -17.28 2.42
CA VAL A 94 21.67 -17.56 2.08
C VAL A 94 22.54 -17.60 3.35
N LEU A 95 22.35 -16.66 4.26
CA LEU A 95 23.07 -16.61 5.54
C LEU A 95 22.77 -17.87 6.39
N TYR A 96 21.51 -18.30 6.43
CA TYR A 96 21.11 -19.54 7.11
C TYR A 96 21.85 -20.76 6.56
N LEU A 97 21.86 -20.96 5.23
CA LEU A 97 22.57 -22.07 4.59
C LEU A 97 24.08 -22.02 4.85
N PHE A 98 24.64 -20.82 4.89
CA PHE A 98 26.07 -20.62 5.18
C PHE A 98 26.41 -20.99 6.63
N LEU A 99 25.62 -20.55 7.60
CA LEU A 99 25.85 -20.81 9.03
C LEU A 99 25.70 -22.29 9.39
N LEU A 100 24.74 -22.98 8.77
CA LEU A 100 24.52 -24.42 9.00
C LEU A 100 25.41 -25.31 8.13
N GLN A 101 26.21 -24.72 7.23
CA GLN A 101 27.05 -25.45 6.26
C GLN A 101 26.25 -26.41 5.35
N GLU A 102 24.95 -26.19 5.18
CA GLU A 102 24.05 -26.99 4.35
C GLU A 102 24.02 -26.55 2.87
N GLY A 103 24.87 -25.59 2.50
CA GLY A 103 24.87 -25.00 1.15
C GLY A 103 25.30 -25.96 0.02
N GLN A 104 25.84 -27.13 0.33
CA GLN A 104 26.17 -28.17 -0.65
C GLN A 104 24.98 -29.07 -0.95
N ASP A 105 24.12 -29.31 0.04
CA ASP A 105 22.98 -30.21 -0.03
C ASP A 105 21.69 -29.52 -0.45
N PHE A 106 21.67 -28.20 -0.44
CA PHE A 106 20.53 -27.39 -0.87
C PHE A 106 20.70 -26.87 -2.29
N SER A 107 19.67 -26.99 -3.12
CA SER A 107 19.70 -26.50 -4.51
C SER A 107 19.68 -24.98 -4.58
N ARG A 108 20.77 -24.37 -5.10
CA ARG A 108 20.87 -22.94 -5.34
C ARG A 108 19.81 -22.46 -6.32
N LEU A 109 19.48 -23.29 -7.32
CA LEU A 109 18.44 -22.98 -8.30
C LEU A 109 17.08 -22.86 -7.64
N THR A 110 16.74 -23.77 -6.73
CA THR A 110 15.49 -23.74 -5.98
C THR A 110 15.37 -22.44 -5.17
N LEU A 111 16.44 -22.02 -4.49
CA LEU A 111 16.41 -20.76 -3.72
C LEU A 111 16.21 -19.54 -4.63
N MET A 112 16.97 -19.45 -5.72
CA MET A 112 16.82 -18.34 -6.67
C MET A 112 15.42 -18.26 -7.27
N LEU A 113 14.88 -19.40 -7.70
CA LEU A 113 13.52 -19.47 -8.24
C LEU A 113 12.48 -19.11 -7.20
N THR A 114 12.65 -19.54 -5.94
CA THR A 114 11.75 -19.18 -4.84
C THR A 114 11.65 -17.67 -4.71
N ILE A 115 12.77 -16.96 -4.63
CA ILE A 115 12.77 -15.50 -4.45
C ILE A 115 12.17 -14.79 -5.65
N ILE A 116 12.46 -15.23 -6.88
CA ILE A 116 11.89 -14.62 -8.09
C ILE A 116 10.37 -14.84 -8.17
N ILE A 117 9.92 -16.08 -7.96
CA ILE A 117 8.49 -16.43 -8.01
C ILE A 117 7.75 -15.72 -6.86
N TYR A 118 8.33 -15.69 -5.65
CA TYR A 118 7.79 -14.98 -4.50
C TYR A 118 7.60 -13.50 -4.79
N LEU A 119 8.61 -12.82 -5.32
CA LEU A 119 8.53 -11.41 -5.70
C LEU A 119 7.36 -11.13 -6.65
N VAL A 120 7.28 -11.92 -7.73
CA VAL A 120 6.24 -11.73 -8.76
C VAL A 120 4.85 -12.02 -8.21
N MET A 121 4.69 -13.16 -7.52
CA MET A 121 3.40 -13.57 -6.94
C MET A 121 2.91 -12.57 -5.89
N THR A 122 3.77 -12.21 -4.95
CA THR A 122 3.40 -11.28 -3.87
C THR A 122 3.01 -9.91 -4.42
N TYR A 123 3.76 -9.39 -5.38
CA TYR A 123 3.43 -8.11 -6.02
C TYR A 123 2.05 -8.17 -6.70
N ILE A 124 1.80 -9.21 -7.52
CA ILE A 124 0.52 -9.38 -8.21
C ILE A 124 -0.63 -9.53 -7.21
N VAL A 125 -0.47 -10.41 -6.21
CA VAL A 125 -1.51 -10.69 -5.22
C VAL A 125 -1.83 -9.45 -4.39
N ARG A 126 -0.82 -8.70 -3.95
CA ARG A 126 -1.02 -7.43 -3.23
C ARG A 126 -1.80 -6.43 -4.06
N GLU A 127 -1.47 -6.25 -5.35
CA GLU A 127 -2.18 -5.32 -6.22
C GLU A 127 -3.63 -5.76 -6.50
N LEU A 128 -3.86 -7.05 -6.69
CA LEU A 128 -5.22 -7.60 -6.84
C LEU A 128 -6.02 -7.42 -5.56
N TRP A 129 -5.43 -7.70 -4.40
CA TRP A 129 -6.08 -7.54 -3.10
C TRP A 129 -6.44 -6.09 -2.80
N LYS A 130 -5.53 -5.15 -3.10
CA LYS A 130 -5.83 -3.70 -3.03
C LYS A 130 -7.02 -3.32 -3.90
N LYS A 131 -7.07 -3.81 -5.15
CA LYS A 131 -8.21 -3.55 -6.05
C LYS A 131 -9.51 -4.11 -5.50
N LEU A 132 -9.49 -5.33 -4.92
CA LEU A 132 -10.67 -5.94 -4.30
C LEU A 132 -11.14 -5.14 -3.10
N LEU A 133 -10.22 -4.76 -2.20
CA LEU A 133 -10.55 -3.92 -1.04
C LEU A 133 -11.12 -2.57 -1.46
N ARG A 134 -10.49 -1.90 -2.43
CA ARG A 134 -11.00 -0.64 -2.99
C ARG A 134 -12.40 -0.82 -3.59
N LYS A 135 -12.66 -1.93 -4.30
CA LYS A 135 -13.97 -2.22 -4.87
C LYS A 135 -15.01 -2.45 -3.77
N GLN A 136 -14.72 -3.25 -2.75
CA GLN A 136 -15.64 -3.46 -1.62
C GLN A 136 -15.94 -2.16 -0.86
N MET A 137 -14.98 -1.24 -0.80
CA MET A 137 -15.18 0.08 -0.19
C MET A 137 -15.96 1.02 -1.12
N LYS A 138 -15.88 0.83 -2.45
CA LYS A 138 -16.64 1.59 -3.46
C LYS A 138 -18.08 1.13 -3.65
N ASP A 139 -18.40 -0.12 -3.40
CA ASP A 139 -19.77 -0.65 -3.51
C ASP A 139 -20.75 -0.04 -2.47
N GLY A 140 -20.24 0.85 -1.60
CA GLY A 140 -21.03 1.66 -0.65
C GLY A 140 -21.42 3.05 -1.14
N GLY A 141 -21.13 3.46 -2.39
CA GLY A 141 -21.58 4.77 -2.86
C GLY A 141 -20.56 5.60 -3.64
N GLU A 142 -20.85 6.82 -3.85
CA GLU A 142 -20.22 7.89 -4.59
C GLU A 142 -18.70 8.01 -4.36
N ARG A 143 -17.96 8.35 -5.41
CA ARG A 143 -16.50 8.62 -5.31
C ARG A 143 -16.26 9.77 -4.34
N LYS A 144 -15.36 9.57 -3.40
CA LYS A 144 -15.00 10.59 -2.42
C LYS A 144 -14.07 11.61 -3.04
N LEU A 145 -14.47 12.86 -2.99
CA LEU A 145 -13.72 14.01 -3.48
C LEU A 145 -13.25 14.88 -2.31
N LEU A 146 -11.97 15.21 -2.27
CA LEU A 146 -11.42 16.26 -1.45
C LEU A 146 -11.18 17.49 -2.31
N ILE A 147 -11.66 18.65 -1.85
CA ILE A 147 -11.36 19.93 -2.49
C ILE A 147 -10.15 20.56 -1.78
N VAL A 148 -9.11 20.87 -2.53
CA VAL A 148 -7.95 21.64 -2.06
C VAL A 148 -8.07 23.05 -2.62
N THR A 149 -8.13 24.05 -1.75
CA THR A 149 -8.42 25.42 -2.17
C THR A 149 -7.76 26.45 -1.25
N SER A 150 -7.77 27.71 -1.66
CA SER A 150 -7.35 28.86 -0.85
C SER A 150 -8.56 29.51 -0.18
N GLU A 151 -8.29 30.25 0.90
CA GLU A 151 -9.31 30.93 1.71
C GLU A 151 -10.25 31.80 0.88
N ASP A 152 -9.71 32.59 -0.04
CA ASP A 152 -10.42 33.58 -0.86
C ASP A 152 -11.41 32.98 -1.84
N VAL A 153 -11.19 31.74 -2.33
CA VAL A 153 -12.08 31.08 -3.32
C VAL A 153 -12.84 29.89 -2.74
N ALA A 154 -12.57 29.51 -1.50
CA ALA A 154 -13.10 28.30 -0.88
C ALA A 154 -14.65 28.21 -0.92
N GLU A 155 -15.34 29.29 -0.55
CA GLU A 155 -16.80 29.31 -0.56
C GLU A 155 -17.37 29.13 -1.97
N GLN A 156 -16.78 29.80 -2.95
CA GLN A 156 -17.25 29.76 -4.33
C GLN A 156 -17.02 28.39 -4.95
N VAL A 157 -15.88 27.77 -4.67
CA VAL A 157 -15.54 26.42 -5.18
C VAL A 157 -16.49 25.37 -4.60
N VAL A 158 -16.77 25.44 -3.30
CA VAL A 158 -17.71 24.50 -2.64
C VAL A 158 -19.11 24.66 -3.20
N LEU A 159 -19.61 25.88 -3.34
CA LEU A 159 -20.93 26.15 -3.93
C LEU A 159 -21.02 25.64 -5.37
N ASN A 160 -20.04 25.98 -6.22
CA ASN A 160 -20.00 25.53 -7.59
C ASN A 160 -20.00 24.00 -7.68
N MET A 161 -19.28 23.33 -6.79
CA MET A 161 -19.21 21.87 -6.78
C MET A 161 -20.52 21.25 -6.30
N GLN A 162 -21.22 21.84 -5.35
CA GLN A 162 -22.53 21.36 -4.90
C GLN A 162 -23.60 21.53 -5.98
N GLU A 163 -23.61 22.68 -6.70
CA GLU A 163 -24.58 22.98 -7.75
C GLU A 163 -24.36 22.17 -9.03
N ASN A 164 -23.09 21.89 -9.37
CA ASN A 164 -22.68 21.29 -10.64
C ASN A 164 -22.03 19.91 -10.48
N ASN A 165 -22.41 19.15 -9.47
CA ASN A 165 -21.85 17.81 -9.21
C ASN A 165 -22.39 16.74 -10.17
N TYR A 166 -22.15 16.93 -11.47
CA TYR A 166 -22.60 15.99 -12.52
C TYR A 166 -21.95 14.59 -12.40
N ALA A 167 -20.75 14.50 -11.85
CA ALA A 167 -20.05 13.23 -11.67
C ALA A 167 -20.48 12.47 -10.40
N ARG A 168 -21.39 13.03 -9.60
CA ARG A 168 -21.93 12.46 -8.36
C ARG A 168 -20.83 12.08 -7.37
N PHE A 169 -19.93 13.04 -7.09
CA PHE A 169 -18.93 12.89 -6.04
C PHE A 169 -19.57 13.11 -4.67
N SER A 170 -19.14 12.32 -3.70
CA SER A 170 -19.36 12.60 -2.29
C SER A 170 -18.25 13.54 -1.81
N LEU A 171 -18.59 14.75 -1.42
CA LEU A 171 -17.62 15.70 -0.87
C LEU A 171 -17.20 15.20 0.52
N ALA A 172 -15.97 14.72 0.62
CA ALA A 172 -15.42 14.21 1.87
C ALA A 172 -14.96 15.34 2.80
N GLY A 173 -14.60 16.50 2.23
CA GLY A 173 -14.16 17.68 2.95
C GLY A 173 -13.42 18.66 2.07
N VAL A 174 -12.97 19.73 2.70
CA VAL A 174 -12.16 20.80 2.10
C VAL A 174 -10.81 20.84 2.82
N ALA A 175 -9.73 21.05 2.09
CA ALA A 175 -8.43 21.44 2.63
C ALA A 175 -8.12 22.87 2.21
N VAL A 176 -7.90 23.75 3.18
CA VAL A 176 -7.51 25.15 2.94
C VAL A 176 -6.01 25.25 3.14
N ILE A 177 -5.28 25.76 2.09
CA ILE A 177 -3.82 25.68 2.09
C ILE A 177 -3.13 26.94 2.66
N ASP A 178 -3.78 28.07 2.65
CA ASP A 178 -3.24 29.38 3.06
C ASP A 178 -3.74 29.85 4.43
N ALA A 179 -4.67 29.10 5.04
CA ALA A 179 -5.20 29.40 6.37
C ALA A 179 -5.56 28.11 7.12
N ASP A 180 -5.43 28.12 8.44
CA ASP A 180 -5.88 26.98 9.27
C ASP A 180 -7.36 27.16 9.66
N TRP A 181 -8.22 26.62 8.80
CA TRP A 181 -9.66 26.54 9.03
C TRP A 181 -10.12 25.16 9.49
N THR A 182 -9.21 24.31 9.88
CA THR A 182 -9.51 22.94 10.32
C THR A 182 -10.58 22.93 11.42
N GLY A 183 -11.62 22.13 11.20
CA GLY A 183 -12.77 22.03 12.12
C GLY A 183 -13.90 23.04 11.87
N ARG A 184 -13.76 23.94 10.90
CA ARG A 184 -14.87 24.80 10.41
C ARG A 184 -15.67 24.07 9.34
N GLU A 185 -16.83 24.64 8.98
CA GLU A 185 -17.66 24.16 7.87
C GLU A 185 -17.86 25.28 6.85
N ILE A 186 -17.78 24.92 5.57
CA ILE A 186 -18.08 25.80 4.44
C ILE A 186 -19.29 25.21 3.72
N HIS A 187 -20.44 25.89 3.79
CA HIS A 187 -21.71 25.43 3.21
C HIS A 187 -22.08 23.97 3.58
N GLY A 188 -21.83 23.58 4.84
CA GLY A 188 -22.12 22.23 5.33
C GLY A 188 -21.05 21.17 4.97
N VAL A 189 -19.95 21.58 4.33
CA VAL A 189 -18.81 20.70 4.06
C VAL A 189 -17.70 20.99 5.08
N PRO A 190 -17.22 20.00 5.84
CA PRO A 190 -16.20 20.23 6.86
C PRO A 190 -14.84 20.55 6.25
N VAL A 191 -14.13 21.50 6.84
CA VAL A 191 -12.71 21.73 6.57
C VAL A 191 -11.92 20.72 7.41
N VAL A 192 -11.26 19.79 6.72
CA VAL A 192 -10.70 18.58 7.33
C VAL A 192 -9.18 18.57 7.38
N ALA A 193 -8.54 19.45 6.61
CA ALA A 193 -7.09 19.49 6.48
C ALA A 193 -6.60 20.90 6.09
N ASN A 194 -5.32 21.14 6.32
CA ASN A 194 -4.53 22.25 5.79
C ASN A 194 -3.48 21.72 4.80
N GLU A 195 -2.57 22.56 4.31
CA GLU A 195 -1.54 22.18 3.35
C GLU A 195 -0.69 21.01 3.85
N GLU A 196 -0.25 21.00 5.12
CA GLU A 196 0.61 19.97 5.69
C GLU A 196 -0.11 18.64 5.92
N THR A 197 -1.41 18.68 6.20
CA THR A 197 -2.19 17.49 6.60
C THR A 197 -3.03 16.91 5.47
N ALA A 198 -3.20 17.61 4.34
CA ALA A 198 -4.06 17.19 3.24
C ALA A 198 -3.64 15.82 2.64
N ALA A 199 -2.36 15.61 2.38
CA ALA A 199 -1.87 14.34 1.85
C ALA A 199 -2.09 13.18 2.83
N MET A 200 -1.95 13.44 4.13
CA MET A 200 -2.22 12.45 5.19
C MET A 200 -3.73 12.14 5.26
N TYR A 201 -4.59 13.15 5.18
CA TYR A 201 -6.04 12.99 5.19
C TYR A 201 -6.52 12.17 3.99
N VAL A 202 -6.06 12.49 2.77
CA VAL A 202 -6.34 11.71 1.54
C VAL A 202 -6.06 10.24 1.76
N CYS A 203 -4.96 9.98 2.41
CA CYS A 203 -4.56 8.64 2.75
C CYS A 203 -5.42 7.97 3.82
N GLN A 204 -5.84 8.68 4.87
CA GLN A 204 -6.59 8.13 5.99
C GLN A 204 -8.05 7.84 5.63
N GLU A 205 -8.69 8.76 4.90
CA GLU A 205 -10.12 8.70 4.59
C GLU A 205 -10.44 8.05 3.24
N TRP A 206 -9.41 7.51 2.54
CA TRP A 206 -9.59 6.83 1.26
C TRP A 206 -10.25 7.72 0.21
N ILE A 207 -9.69 8.89 0.03
CA ILE A 207 -10.14 9.81 -1.00
C ILE A 207 -9.78 9.22 -2.37
N ASP A 208 -10.74 9.22 -3.28
CA ASP A 208 -10.55 8.71 -4.64
C ASP A 208 -9.99 9.78 -5.58
N GLU A 209 -10.44 11.01 -5.41
CA GLU A 209 -10.11 12.13 -6.30
C GLU A 209 -9.87 13.40 -5.47
N VAL A 210 -8.96 14.24 -5.95
CA VAL A 210 -8.65 15.54 -5.37
C VAL A 210 -8.84 16.60 -6.44
N LEU A 211 -9.66 17.60 -6.17
CA LEU A 211 -9.82 18.79 -6.98
C LEU A 211 -9.01 19.94 -6.38
N ILE A 212 -8.07 20.49 -7.14
CA ILE A 212 -7.23 21.60 -6.70
C ILE A 212 -7.66 22.87 -7.43
N VAL A 213 -8.18 23.81 -6.67
CA VAL A 213 -8.57 25.13 -7.17
C VAL A 213 -8.03 26.18 -6.21
N VAL A 214 -6.93 26.81 -6.59
CA VAL A 214 -6.27 27.84 -5.80
C VAL A 214 -6.36 29.18 -6.50
N SER A 215 -6.29 30.26 -5.73
CA SER A 215 -6.26 31.61 -6.25
C SER A 215 -5.03 31.86 -7.11
N GLU A 216 -5.18 32.65 -8.19
CA GLU A 216 -4.05 33.06 -9.04
C GLU A 216 -2.99 33.89 -8.30
N VAL A 217 -3.32 34.41 -7.12
CA VAL A 217 -2.43 35.25 -6.29
C VAL A 217 -1.43 34.38 -5.50
N LEU A 218 -1.78 33.12 -5.23
CA LEU A 218 -0.95 32.19 -4.47
C LEU A 218 -0.01 31.40 -5.36
N PRO A 219 1.19 31.05 -4.87
CA PRO A 219 2.06 30.12 -5.59
C PRO A 219 1.38 28.75 -5.69
N TYR A 220 1.57 28.11 -6.84
CA TYR A 220 1.02 26.77 -7.08
C TYR A 220 1.60 25.75 -6.09
N PRO A 221 0.78 24.95 -5.39
CA PRO A 221 1.22 24.07 -4.30
C PRO A 221 1.92 22.79 -4.84
N SER A 222 3.09 22.99 -5.46
CA SER A 222 3.82 21.92 -6.14
C SER A 222 4.25 20.78 -5.21
N GLU A 223 4.66 21.08 -3.98
CA GLU A 223 5.06 20.09 -2.98
C GLU A 223 3.86 19.22 -2.55
N LEU A 224 2.72 19.82 -2.31
CA LEU A 224 1.49 19.09 -1.97
C LEU A 224 1.06 18.20 -3.14
N ILE A 225 1.16 18.68 -4.38
CA ILE A 225 0.80 17.89 -5.58
C ILE A 225 1.72 16.69 -5.74
N GLU A 226 3.02 16.85 -5.51
CA GLU A 226 3.98 15.74 -5.54
C GLU A 226 3.63 14.69 -4.48
N GLN A 227 3.35 15.12 -3.25
CA GLN A 227 2.91 14.23 -2.17
C GLN A 227 1.59 13.51 -2.52
N LEU A 228 0.62 14.21 -3.08
CA LEU A 228 -0.67 13.63 -3.50
C LEU A 228 -0.48 12.65 -4.66
N SER A 229 0.39 12.95 -5.63
CA SER A 229 0.67 12.04 -6.75
C SER A 229 1.30 10.73 -6.28
N GLU A 230 2.13 10.77 -5.24
CA GLU A 230 2.70 9.56 -4.61
C GLU A 230 1.63 8.67 -3.94
N THR A 231 0.49 9.23 -3.55
CA THR A 231 -0.62 8.45 -2.96
C THR A 231 -1.41 7.67 -3.98
N GLY A 232 -1.29 8.00 -5.28
CA GLY A 232 -2.03 7.36 -6.37
C GLY A 232 -3.49 7.84 -6.49
N VAL A 233 -3.84 8.97 -5.88
CA VAL A 233 -5.13 9.63 -6.05
C VAL A 233 -5.20 10.34 -7.41
N THR A 234 -6.39 10.43 -8.00
CA THR A 234 -6.59 11.21 -9.24
C THR A 234 -6.68 12.69 -8.89
N ILE A 235 -5.81 13.52 -9.50
CA ILE A 235 -5.76 14.97 -9.28
C ILE A 235 -6.37 15.66 -10.49
N HIS A 236 -7.23 16.65 -10.23
CA HIS A 236 -7.90 17.52 -11.23
C HIS A 236 -7.54 18.99 -11.03
#